data_5e93287bce1890de4a13cdcf462c9785
#
_entry.id   5e93287bce1890de4a13cdcf462c9785
#
_cell.length_a   1.000
_cell.length_b   1.000
_cell.length_c   1.000
_cell.angle_alpha   90.00
_cell.angle_beta   90.00
_cell.angle_gamma   90.00
#
_symmetry.space_group_name_H-M   'P 1'
#
loop_
_entity.id
_entity.type
_entity.pdbx_description
1 polymer ?
#
loop_
_entity_poly.entity_id
_entity_poly.type
_entity_poly.pdbx_seq_one_letter_code
_entity_poly.pdbx_strand_id
1 'polypeptide(L)'
;MLNSKSILLYPEKFTGETRSVYLIGEANFKVKPDKKHPFIVKANDYQVTALGTEFNVNAYPENSELMATLLEGSVKVEFNNLLSNIILKPNEQLVYDKHTKAHNLRMPEIDDVTAWQRGELVFSNMYLEDIFTSLERKFPYAFVYSLHSLKKNTYSCLLYTSPSPRDTR
;
A
#
# COMPACT_ATOMS: atom_id res chain seq x y z
N MET A 1 9.86 0.29 -5.85
CA MET A 1 9.19 1.31 -6.68
C MET A 1 8.26 2.11 -5.78
N LEU A 2 8.13 3.44 -5.96
CA LEU A 2 7.25 4.29 -5.15
C LEU A 2 6.06 4.75 -6.00
N ASN A 3 4.86 4.74 -5.41
CA ASN A 3 3.65 5.29 -6.04
C ASN A 3 3.58 6.82 -5.84
N SER A 4 2.61 7.49 -6.50
CA SER A 4 2.43 8.95 -6.48
C SER A 4 2.33 9.51 -5.07
N LYS A 5 2.96 10.66 -4.81
CA LYS A 5 3.01 11.37 -3.51
C LYS A 5 3.52 10.51 -2.33
N SER A 6 4.27 9.44 -2.60
CA SER A 6 4.89 8.63 -1.55
C SER A 6 6.27 9.16 -1.17
N ILE A 7 6.62 9.01 0.10
CA ILE A 7 7.90 9.40 0.67
C ILE A 7 8.54 8.17 1.29
N LEU A 8 9.79 7.89 0.93
CA LEU A 8 10.61 6.85 1.54
C LEU A 8 11.84 7.48 2.18
N LEU A 9 11.96 7.34 3.49
CA LEU A 9 13.14 7.78 4.24
C LEU A 9 14.00 6.57 4.58
N TYR A 10 15.26 6.64 4.22
CA TYR A 10 16.23 5.58 4.48
C TYR A 10 17.63 6.17 4.75
N PRO A 11 18.48 5.49 5.53
CA PRO A 11 19.85 5.95 5.78
C PRO A 11 20.71 5.80 4.52
N GLU A 12 21.72 6.62 4.37
CA GLU A 12 22.70 6.51 3.26
C GLU A 12 23.36 5.13 3.21
N LYS A 13 23.62 4.53 4.39
CA LYS A 13 24.16 3.18 4.55
C LYS A 13 23.47 2.47 5.71
N PHE A 14 23.16 1.21 5.53
CA PHE A 14 22.68 0.34 6.60
C PHE A 14 23.88 -0.22 7.37
N THR A 15 24.18 0.33 8.55
CA THR A 15 25.33 -0.04 9.39
C THR A 15 24.93 -0.85 10.63
N GLY A 16 23.62 -1.02 10.88
CA GLY A 16 23.10 -1.74 12.05
C GLY A 16 22.72 -3.19 11.75
N GLU A 17 22.14 -3.84 12.75
CA GLU A 17 21.63 -5.20 12.67
C GLU A 17 20.39 -5.34 11.75
N THR A 18 19.79 -4.24 11.36
CA THR A 18 18.59 -4.21 10.50
C THR A 18 18.73 -3.18 9.38
N ARG A 19 18.01 -3.39 8.29
CA ARG A 19 17.85 -2.46 7.18
C ARG A 19 16.49 -1.77 7.31
N SER A 20 16.39 -0.74 8.14
CA SER A 20 15.12 -0.07 8.44
C SER A 20 14.90 1.14 7.55
N VAL A 21 13.67 1.28 7.03
CA VAL A 21 13.19 2.42 6.23
C VAL A 21 11.83 2.90 6.77
N TYR A 22 11.49 4.16 6.49
CA TYR A 22 10.17 4.72 6.82
C TYR A 22 9.43 5.04 5.55
N LEU A 23 8.18 4.59 5.47
CA LEU A 23 7.29 4.81 4.33
C LEU A 23 6.09 5.65 4.75
N ILE A 24 5.81 6.68 3.96
CA ILE A 24 4.54 7.40 3.93
C ILE A 24 4.00 7.24 2.51
N GLY A 25 2.84 6.61 2.34
CA GLY A 25 2.28 6.34 1.03
C GLY A 25 2.38 4.88 0.62
N GLU A 26 2.62 4.61 -0.65
CA GLU A 26 2.64 3.25 -1.20
C GLU A 26 3.95 2.93 -1.92
N ALA A 27 4.46 1.73 -1.66
CA ALA A 27 5.66 1.22 -2.31
C ALA A 27 5.63 -0.29 -2.51
N ASN A 28 6.20 -0.72 -3.63
CA ASN A 28 6.57 -2.12 -3.86
C ASN A 28 8.06 -2.30 -3.58
N PHE A 29 8.39 -3.24 -2.71
CA PHE A 29 9.73 -3.57 -2.28
C PHE A 29 10.15 -4.92 -2.84
N LYS A 30 11.29 -4.95 -3.54
CA LYS A 30 11.98 -6.18 -3.92
C LYS A 30 13.28 -6.28 -3.12
N VAL A 31 13.25 -7.09 -2.08
CA VAL A 31 14.31 -7.16 -1.07
C VAL A 31 15.25 -8.31 -1.36
N LYS A 32 16.55 -8.01 -1.49
CA LYS A 32 17.56 -9.04 -1.60
C LYS A 32 17.62 -9.90 -0.34
N PRO A 33 17.69 -11.25 -0.46
CA PRO A 33 17.80 -12.14 0.68
C PRO A 33 18.99 -11.81 1.57
N ASP A 34 18.73 -11.55 2.85
CA ASP A 34 19.73 -11.41 3.90
C ASP A 34 19.09 -11.72 5.26
N LYS A 35 19.32 -12.93 5.75
CA LYS A 35 18.78 -13.41 7.02
C LYS A 35 19.45 -12.75 8.24
N LYS A 36 20.69 -12.23 8.08
CA LYS A 36 21.43 -11.60 9.18
C LYS A 36 20.96 -10.16 9.42
N HIS A 37 20.51 -9.46 8.36
CA HIS A 37 20.08 -8.08 8.45
C HIS A 37 18.66 -7.97 7.88
N PRO A 38 17.60 -8.21 8.68
CA PRO A 38 16.22 -8.09 8.26
C PRO A 38 15.91 -6.71 7.67
N PHE A 39 15.10 -6.66 6.63
CA PHE A 39 14.60 -5.42 6.06
C PHE A 39 13.28 -5.05 6.72
N ILE A 40 13.19 -3.85 7.29
CA ILE A 40 12.02 -3.39 8.04
C ILE A 40 11.47 -2.13 7.40
N VAL A 41 10.22 -2.20 6.93
CA VAL A 41 9.44 -1.03 6.52
C VAL A 41 8.57 -0.60 7.69
N LYS A 42 8.84 0.58 8.20
CA LYS A 42 8.02 1.22 9.25
C LYS A 42 7.03 2.17 8.59
N ALA A 43 5.76 2.02 8.90
CA ALA A 43 4.68 2.83 8.36
C ALA A 43 3.64 3.09 9.45
N ASN A 44 3.53 4.34 9.91
CA ASN A 44 2.59 4.76 10.95
C ASN A 44 2.49 3.77 12.13
N ASP A 45 1.37 3.02 12.20
CA ASP A 45 1.01 2.16 13.33
C ASP A 45 1.50 0.71 13.18
N TYR A 46 2.19 0.37 12.10
CA TYR A 46 2.69 -0.99 11.87
C TYR A 46 4.06 -1.02 11.20
N GLN A 47 4.69 -2.17 11.28
CA GLN A 47 5.92 -2.46 10.55
C GLN A 47 5.83 -3.79 9.83
N VAL A 48 6.52 -3.88 8.69
CA VAL A 48 6.65 -5.08 7.88
C VAL A 48 8.11 -5.51 7.86
N THR A 49 8.38 -6.72 8.33
CA THR A 49 9.73 -7.30 8.37
C THR A 49 9.88 -8.38 7.29
N ALA A 50 10.92 -8.25 6.48
CA ALA A 50 11.22 -9.10 5.34
C ALA A 50 12.68 -9.63 5.39
N LEU A 51 12.90 -10.86 4.95
CA LEU A 51 14.23 -11.49 4.89
C LEU A 51 14.77 -11.69 3.47
N GLY A 52 13.94 -11.42 2.46
CA GLY A 52 14.24 -11.65 1.04
C GLY A 52 12.95 -11.98 0.32
N THR A 53 12.18 -10.95 0.00
CA THR A 53 10.78 -11.05 -0.41
C THR A 53 10.42 -9.95 -1.38
N GLU A 54 9.35 -10.16 -2.16
CA GLU A 54 8.69 -9.09 -2.88
C GLU A 54 7.31 -8.83 -2.26
N PHE A 55 7.04 -7.58 -1.87
CA PHE A 55 5.81 -7.20 -1.20
C PHE A 55 5.45 -5.73 -1.45
N ASN A 56 4.15 -5.44 -1.43
CA ASN A 56 3.60 -4.10 -1.54
C ASN A 56 3.08 -3.63 -0.17
N VAL A 57 3.34 -2.37 0.16
CA VAL A 57 2.83 -1.71 1.35
C VAL A 57 2.08 -0.45 0.91
N ASN A 58 0.80 -0.35 1.27
CA ASN A 58 -0.01 0.84 1.08
C ASN A 58 -0.37 1.42 2.45
N ALA A 59 0.24 2.55 2.77
CA ALA A 59 0.17 3.20 4.07
C ALA A 59 -0.04 4.72 3.95
N TYR A 60 -0.88 5.15 3.03
CA TYR A 60 -1.24 6.56 2.94
C TYR A 60 -1.98 6.99 4.21
N PRO A 61 -1.58 8.12 4.84
CA PRO A 61 -2.21 8.60 6.07
C PRO A 61 -3.71 8.88 5.92
N GLU A 62 -4.11 9.37 4.76
CA GLU A 62 -5.49 9.75 4.45
C GLU A 62 -6.41 8.57 4.10
N ASN A 63 -5.87 7.40 3.71
CA ASN A 63 -6.68 6.23 3.42
C ASN A 63 -7.34 5.69 4.69
N SER A 64 -8.54 5.15 4.58
CA SER A 64 -9.26 4.47 5.67
C SER A 64 -8.61 3.16 6.08
N GLU A 65 -7.93 2.50 5.15
CA GLU A 65 -7.27 1.21 5.35
C GLU A 65 -5.75 1.31 5.12
N LEU A 66 -5.01 0.49 5.86
CA LEU A 66 -3.60 0.18 5.62
C LEU A 66 -3.51 -1.24 5.08
N MET A 67 -2.66 -1.47 4.08
CA MET A 67 -2.54 -2.78 3.44
C MET A 67 -1.08 -3.21 3.30
N ALA A 68 -0.83 -4.48 3.55
CA ALA A 68 0.43 -5.14 3.24
C ALA A 68 0.13 -6.41 2.43
N THR A 69 0.67 -6.51 1.22
CA THR A 69 0.46 -7.65 0.31
C THR A 69 1.76 -8.34 0.02
N LEU A 70 1.81 -9.64 0.22
CA LEU A 70 2.98 -10.44 -0.10
C LEU A 70 2.87 -11.02 -1.51
N LEU A 71 3.85 -10.73 -2.36
CA LEU A 71 3.95 -11.27 -3.72
C LEU A 71 4.79 -12.56 -3.71
N GLU A 72 5.98 -12.53 -3.09
CA GLU A 72 6.90 -13.65 -3.06
C GLU A 72 7.64 -13.73 -1.72
N GLY A 73 7.85 -14.93 -1.19
CA GLY A 73 8.61 -15.20 0.02
C GLY A 73 7.75 -15.24 1.27
N SER A 74 8.14 -14.52 2.34
CA SER A 74 7.41 -14.44 3.61
C SER A 74 7.70 -13.11 4.28
N VAL A 75 6.69 -12.45 4.81
CA VAL A 75 6.81 -11.23 5.62
C VAL A 75 6.07 -11.39 6.94
N LYS A 76 6.61 -10.75 7.97
CA LYS A 76 5.97 -10.59 9.27
C LYS A 76 5.44 -9.16 9.39
N VAL A 77 4.16 -9.01 9.73
CA VAL A 77 3.53 -7.73 10.02
C VAL A 77 3.27 -7.62 11.51
N GLU A 78 3.68 -6.51 12.10
CA GLU A 78 3.55 -6.20 13.50
C GLU A 78 2.88 -4.85 13.67
N PHE A 79 1.88 -4.76 14.53
CA PHE A 79 1.21 -3.51 14.87
C PHE A 79 1.70 -2.99 16.20
N ASN A 80 1.91 -1.68 16.31
CA ASN A 80 2.42 -1.05 17.54
C ASN A 80 1.50 -1.29 18.77
N ASN A 81 0.21 -1.49 18.52
CA ASN A 81 -0.83 -1.61 19.58
C ASN A 81 -1.35 -3.04 19.76
N LEU A 82 -0.81 -4.03 19.04
CA LEU A 82 -1.25 -5.42 19.12
C LEU A 82 -0.06 -6.31 19.47
N LEU A 83 -0.24 -7.21 20.43
CA LEU A 83 0.78 -8.23 20.78
C LEU A 83 0.88 -9.36 19.75
N SER A 84 0.08 -9.34 18.69
CA SER A 84 0.02 -10.40 17.69
C SER A 84 0.87 -10.06 16.45
N ASN A 85 1.71 -10.99 16.07
CA ASN A 85 2.45 -10.95 14.80
C ASN A 85 1.69 -11.75 13.76
N ILE A 86 1.54 -11.20 12.56
CA ILE A 86 0.89 -11.86 11.43
C ILE A 86 1.95 -12.19 10.39
N ILE A 87 2.04 -13.46 10.01
CA ILE A 87 2.94 -13.92 8.94
C ILE A 87 2.10 -14.12 7.69
N LEU A 88 2.43 -13.39 6.63
CA LEU A 88 1.78 -13.52 5.33
C LEU A 88 2.46 -14.59 4.49
N LYS A 89 1.64 -15.33 3.76
CA LYS A 89 2.02 -16.24 2.67
C LYS A 89 1.89 -15.53 1.32
N PRO A 90 2.54 -16.03 0.26
CA PRO A 90 2.36 -15.47 -1.09
C PRO A 90 0.89 -15.34 -1.48
N ASN A 91 0.56 -14.22 -2.10
CA ASN A 91 -0.79 -13.79 -2.51
C ASN A 91 -1.74 -13.43 -1.35
N GLU A 92 -1.29 -13.43 -0.11
CA GLU A 92 -2.07 -12.91 1.00
C GLU A 92 -1.87 -11.39 1.17
N GLN A 93 -2.97 -10.73 1.48
CA GLN A 93 -3.01 -9.32 1.83
C GLN A 93 -3.60 -9.15 3.23
N LEU A 94 -2.88 -8.47 4.09
CA LEU A 94 -3.40 -7.96 5.35
C LEU A 94 -4.01 -6.59 5.13
N VAL A 95 -5.24 -6.42 5.57
CA VAL A 95 -5.97 -5.14 5.56
C VAL A 95 -6.25 -4.77 7.00
N TYR A 96 -5.87 -3.55 7.38
CA TYR A 96 -6.13 -2.97 8.69
C TYR A 96 -7.00 -1.72 8.52
N ASP A 97 -8.21 -1.76 9.08
CA ASP A 97 -9.13 -0.63 9.11
C ASP A 97 -8.78 0.30 10.28
N LYS A 98 -8.48 1.55 9.98
CA LYS A 98 -8.05 2.55 10.98
C LYS A 98 -9.17 3.00 11.91
N HIS A 99 -10.42 2.92 11.47
CA HIS A 99 -11.58 3.35 12.26
C HIS A 99 -12.01 2.29 13.25
N THR A 100 -12.17 1.06 12.79
CA THR A 100 -12.61 -0.06 13.62
C THR A 100 -11.48 -0.73 14.39
N LYS A 101 -10.21 -0.47 13.98
CA LYS A 101 -9.00 -1.14 14.49
C LYS A 101 -9.01 -2.66 14.23
N ALA A 102 -9.89 -3.12 13.38
CA ALA A 102 -9.96 -4.51 12.95
C ALA A 102 -8.96 -4.79 11.84
N HIS A 103 -8.49 -6.03 11.77
CA HIS A 103 -7.69 -6.50 10.64
C HIS A 103 -8.28 -7.79 10.09
N ASN A 104 -8.08 -8.00 8.80
CA ASN A 104 -8.46 -9.25 8.12
C ASN A 104 -7.42 -9.63 7.08
N LEU A 105 -7.42 -10.91 6.71
CA LEU A 105 -6.63 -11.44 5.60
C LEU A 105 -7.55 -11.67 4.41
N ARG A 106 -7.08 -11.29 3.22
CA ARG A 106 -7.75 -11.57 1.94
C ARG A 106 -6.73 -11.99 0.88
N MET A 107 -7.21 -12.56 -0.21
CA MET A 107 -6.41 -12.90 -1.38
C MET A 107 -6.83 -12.00 -2.55
N PRO A 108 -6.14 -10.88 -2.79
CA PRO A 108 -6.43 -10.00 -3.92
C PRO A 108 -5.85 -10.59 -5.22
N GLU A 109 -6.32 -10.09 -6.35
CA GLU A 109 -5.62 -10.27 -7.61
C GLU A 109 -4.30 -9.48 -7.56
N ILE A 110 -3.17 -10.16 -7.68
CA ILE A 110 -1.84 -9.53 -7.54
C ILE A 110 -1.59 -8.51 -8.64
N ASP A 111 -2.10 -8.75 -9.84
CA ASP A 111 -2.02 -7.80 -10.95
C ASP A 111 -2.71 -6.47 -10.63
N ASP A 112 -3.81 -6.49 -9.89
CA ASP A 112 -4.51 -5.30 -9.42
C ASP A 112 -3.68 -4.53 -8.38
N VAL A 113 -3.07 -5.24 -7.42
CA VAL A 113 -2.22 -4.63 -6.39
C VAL A 113 -1.02 -3.90 -6.99
N THR A 114 -0.48 -4.42 -8.10
CA THR A 114 0.70 -3.87 -8.77
C THR A 114 0.39 -3.01 -10.00
N ALA A 115 -0.88 -2.85 -10.37
CA ALA A 115 -1.36 -2.12 -11.55
C ALA A 115 -0.84 -0.69 -11.61
N TRP A 116 -0.73 -0.02 -10.47
CA TRP A 116 -0.21 1.34 -10.38
C TRP A 116 1.22 1.49 -10.94
N GLN A 117 2.03 0.41 -10.92
CA GLN A 117 3.39 0.41 -11.51
C GLN A 117 3.36 0.53 -13.03
N ARG A 118 2.27 0.13 -13.66
CA ARG A 118 2.02 0.25 -15.10
C ARG A 118 1.22 1.50 -15.48
N GLY A 119 0.90 2.34 -14.47
CA GLY A 119 0.11 3.55 -14.68
C GLY A 119 -1.40 3.33 -14.60
N GLU A 120 -1.86 2.13 -14.32
CA GLU A 120 -3.27 1.79 -14.16
C GLU A 120 -3.74 2.10 -12.74
N LEU A 121 -5.02 2.41 -12.57
CA LEU A 121 -5.67 2.54 -11.28
C LEU A 121 -6.78 1.51 -11.18
N VAL A 122 -6.62 0.56 -10.28
CA VAL A 122 -7.62 -0.47 -9.99
C VAL A 122 -8.20 -0.19 -8.61
N PHE A 123 -9.52 -0.09 -8.57
CA PHE A 123 -10.28 0.07 -7.35
C PHE A 123 -11.18 -1.14 -7.19
N SER A 124 -11.01 -1.89 -6.11
CA SER A 124 -11.77 -3.10 -5.82
C SER A 124 -12.45 -2.97 -4.47
N ASN A 125 -13.79 -2.85 -4.48
CA ASN A 125 -14.61 -2.72 -3.28
C ASN A 125 -14.16 -1.59 -2.34
N MET A 126 -13.83 -0.44 -2.91
CA MET A 126 -13.27 0.72 -2.22
C MET A 126 -14.32 1.79 -1.98
N TYR A 127 -14.25 2.50 -0.85
CA TYR A 127 -15.10 3.65 -0.58
C TYR A 127 -14.83 4.77 -1.58
N LEU A 128 -15.87 5.49 -1.98
CA LEU A 128 -15.74 6.55 -2.99
C LEU A 128 -14.81 7.69 -2.53
N GLU A 129 -14.75 7.97 -1.24
CA GLU A 129 -13.80 8.93 -0.65
C GLU A 129 -12.35 8.53 -0.91
N ASP A 130 -12.00 7.23 -0.69
CA ASP A 130 -10.67 6.71 -0.93
C ASP A 130 -10.33 6.69 -2.43
N ILE A 131 -11.33 6.45 -3.30
CA ILE A 131 -11.18 6.56 -4.76
C ILE A 131 -10.83 7.99 -5.16
N PHE A 132 -11.60 8.99 -4.69
CA PHE A 132 -11.33 10.40 -4.97
C PHE A 132 -9.96 10.83 -4.47
N THR A 133 -9.61 10.47 -3.25
CA THR A 133 -8.29 10.73 -2.67
C THR A 133 -7.17 10.11 -3.51
N SER A 134 -7.37 8.92 -4.05
CA SER A 134 -6.41 8.25 -4.94
C SER A 134 -6.27 8.97 -6.28
N LEU A 135 -7.37 9.48 -6.83
CA LEU A 135 -7.36 10.29 -8.05
C LEU A 135 -6.66 11.64 -7.84
N GLU A 136 -6.91 12.32 -6.72
CA GLU A 136 -6.26 13.59 -6.35
C GLU A 136 -4.74 13.44 -6.12
N ARG A 137 -4.28 12.25 -5.75
CA ARG A 137 -2.84 11.96 -5.69
C ARG A 137 -2.18 11.91 -7.07
N LYS A 138 -2.90 11.45 -8.06
CA LYS A 138 -2.36 11.22 -9.40
C LYS A 138 -2.61 12.37 -10.37
N PHE A 139 -3.72 13.09 -10.20
CA PHE A 139 -4.14 14.16 -11.10
C PHE A 139 -4.25 15.49 -10.36
N PRO A 140 -4.07 16.63 -11.06
CA PRO A 140 -4.16 17.98 -10.46
C PRO A 140 -5.62 18.45 -10.30
N TYR A 141 -6.50 17.58 -9.83
CA TYR A 141 -7.91 17.89 -9.60
C TYR A 141 -8.24 17.75 -8.13
N ALA A 142 -9.23 18.48 -7.65
CA ALA A 142 -9.83 18.33 -6.34
C ALA A 142 -11.31 17.98 -6.50
N PHE A 143 -11.78 17.00 -5.76
CA PHE A 143 -13.18 16.58 -5.77
C PHE A 143 -13.91 17.27 -4.63
N VAL A 144 -15.03 17.92 -4.96
CA VAL A 144 -15.93 18.54 -3.97
C VAL A 144 -17.21 17.73 -3.92
N TYR A 145 -17.51 17.15 -2.78
CA TYR A 145 -18.68 16.28 -2.58
C TYR A 145 -19.31 16.46 -1.20
N SER A 146 -20.56 16.09 -1.07
CA SER A 146 -21.27 16.11 0.22
C SER A 146 -21.13 14.76 0.91
N LEU A 147 -20.62 14.77 2.14
CA LEU A 147 -20.34 13.56 2.94
C LEU A 147 -21.59 12.72 3.25
N HIS A 148 -22.81 13.28 3.17
CA HIS A 148 -24.03 12.58 3.58
C HIS A 148 -24.45 11.42 2.68
N SER A 149 -24.04 11.43 1.41
CA SER A 149 -24.50 10.45 0.40
C SER A 149 -23.52 9.31 0.13
N LEU A 150 -22.26 9.42 0.58
CA LEU A 150 -21.17 8.57 0.09
C LEU A 150 -20.75 7.43 1.02
N LYS A 151 -21.09 7.50 2.31
CA LYS A 151 -20.50 6.66 3.36
C LYS A 151 -20.90 5.17 3.38
N LYS A 152 -21.78 4.70 2.50
CA LYS A 152 -22.31 3.34 2.59
C LYS A 152 -21.97 2.41 1.42
N ASN A 153 -21.50 2.94 0.31
CA ASN A 153 -21.28 2.16 -0.90
C ASN A 153 -19.81 2.05 -1.24
N THR A 154 -19.38 0.85 -1.57
CA THR A 154 -18.08 0.58 -2.15
C THR A 154 -18.23 0.40 -3.66
N TYR A 155 -17.17 0.71 -4.39
CA TYR A 155 -17.14 0.70 -5.85
C TYR A 155 -15.92 -0.09 -6.34
N SER A 156 -16.09 -0.70 -7.51
CA SER A 156 -15.00 -1.34 -8.22
C SER A 156 -14.92 -0.81 -9.64
N CYS A 157 -13.74 -0.34 -10.05
CA CYS A 157 -13.50 0.11 -11.42
C CYS A 157 -12.02 0.00 -11.78
N LEU A 158 -11.76 -0.06 -13.08
CA LEU A 158 -10.42 -0.01 -13.67
C LEU A 158 -10.31 1.26 -14.51
N LEU A 159 -9.30 2.09 -14.22
CA LEU A 159 -9.00 3.29 -14.98
C LEU A 159 -7.61 3.16 -15.62
N TYR A 160 -7.56 3.33 -16.93
CA TYR A 160 -6.32 3.42 -17.68
C TYR A 160 -5.85 4.88 -17.72
N THR A 161 -4.60 5.13 -17.32
CA THR A 161 -4.01 6.47 -17.37
C THR A 161 -3.13 6.67 -18.59
N SER A 162 -3.39 5.96 -19.67
CA SER A 162 -2.77 6.26 -20.96
C SER A 162 -3.20 7.64 -21.44
N PRO A 163 -2.29 8.47 -21.97
CA PRO A 163 -2.68 9.72 -22.60
C PRO A 163 -3.67 9.40 -23.72
N SER A 164 -4.81 10.10 -23.71
CA SER A 164 -5.79 9.98 -24.78
C SER A 164 -5.09 10.27 -26.11
N PRO A 165 -5.40 9.55 -27.20
CA PRO A 165 -4.87 9.89 -28.53
C PRO A 165 -5.17 11.32 -28.98
N ARG A 166 -6.00 12.07 -28.23
CA ARG A 166 -6.32 13.49 -28.47
C ARG A 166 -5.36 14.49 -27.82
N ASP A 167 -4.47 14.03 -26.92
CA ASP A 167 -3.50 14.90 -26.23
C ASP A 167 -2.13 14.98 -26.93
N THR A 168 -2.02 14.41 -28.13
CA THR A 168 -0.83 14.49 -28.99
C THR A 168 -1.04 15.52 -30.13
N ARG A 169 -1.41 16.75 -29.80
CA ARG A 169 -1.36 17.86 -30.72
C ARG A 169 -0.52 19.00 -30.15
#